data_5c79c2ecb7e63b46ec64b05c4277f150
#
_entry.id   5c79c2ecb7e63b46ec64b05c4277f150
#
_cell.length_a   1.000
_cell.length_b   1.000
_cell.length_c   1.000
_cell.angle_alpha   90.00
_cell.angle_beta   90.00
_cell.angle_gamma   90.00
#
_symmetry.space_group_name_H-M   'P 1'
#
loop_
_entity.id
_entity.type
_entity.pdbx_description
1 polymer ?
#
loop_
_entity_poly.entity_id
_entity_poly.type
_entity_poly.pdbx_seq_one_letter_code
_entity_poly.pdbx_strand_id
1 'polypeptide(L)'
;MGMGDWKKWLADFDDDYLIGIANKGIVKRAYKDKEDGNYRVLSAEEEAEVSVGGETVRIRVPLSESTCSCPSRTVCRHVVLGVLALREYGEEKTGGDGQGLSEEEGEFQEEGKERELREGEREDGESQGRGEELPEAGKETAPAEICAGRPEKLLEEIGAYPMPSVRRALGSRQLQGIVSQVKSGQKPLIRYSSVVTVQLPEGGHTVKLLSPLEYSSCTCHKKEFCVHKAAAVLWCKLETGFLGAEELESEAGEIQEYDMGQVRGAALQMKAFLEELLDTGLARTSPDVLDYLERLALISHNAKLARFEGYWRALHDSYGSYMKRKASFSIQDLMAQQARLYQRAEMLLEAGDGEQAARLAGEFKAEYLPVGDLDLIGIADEPFESQSGYEGETIYFLEEHTKEWYTYTYARPVFYEKQGRRGKRGKTQAPWGLPVSLEDMAVSRIHLTKAKCDGRRRLSASQETKGELMGDRGRKNRLRISELGGWYYEDFGKLFQERIGRGRKRWLREQEEEGGGTELVFLKAESCDKAFFSETEQKLFMGLYDGKGREVVAEVAYSKKESWGIRYLERVTEEKLPCFLGKIYLRDGKMRLYPVSVFEKGELLEDGDEE
;
A
#
# COMPACT_ATOMS: atom_id res chain seq x y z
N MET A 1 26.60 -17.42 -32.76
CA MET A 1 27.32 -16.94 -31.56
C MET A 1 28.11 -18.10 -31.01
N GLY A 2 29.44 -17.98 -30.95
CA GLY A 2 30.28 -19.10 -30.56
C GLY A 2 30.28 -19.31 -29.03
N MET A 3 30.73 -20.48 -28.60
CA MET A 3 30.77 -20.99 -27.22
C MET A 3 31.36 -20.03 -26.14
N GLY A 4 31.91 -18.88 -26.51
CA GLY A 4 32.45 -17.85 -25.63
C GLY A 4 31.47 -16.76 -25.19
N ASP A 5 30.41 -16.52 -25.95
CA ASP A 5 29.52 -15.35 -25.72
C ASP A 5 28.44 -15.59 -24.67
N TRP A 6 27.85 -16.79 -24.61
CA TRP A 6 26.78 -17.05 -23.66
C TRP A 6 27.24 -17.16 -22.20
N LYS A 7 28.47 -17.53 -21.93
CA LYS A 7 29.07 -17.51 -20.58
C LYS A 7 29.14 -16.08 -20.01
N LYS A 8 29.34 -15.11 -20.89
CA LYS A 8 29.49 -13.70 -20.51
C LYS A 8 28.14 -13.09 -20.07
N TRP A 9 27.06 -13.42 -20.77
CA TRP A 9 25.76 -12.89 -20.41
C TRP A 9 25.04 -13.72 -19.33
N LEU A 10 25.42 -15.00 -19.10
CA LEU A 10 24.95 -15.75 -17.93
C LEU A 10 25.45 -15.16 -16.61
N ALA A 11 26.62 -14.53 -16.60
CA ALA A 11 27.13 -13.83 -15.44
C ALA A 11 26.32 -12.56 -15.12
N ASP A 12 25.71 -11.96 -16.14
CA ASP A 12 24.86 -10.77 -15.99
C ASP A 12 23.44 -11.11 -15.49
N PHE A 13 23.04 -12.37 -15.51
CA PHE A 13 21.73 -12.84 -15.03
C PHE A 13 21.84 -13.31 -13.59
N ASP A 14 22.09 -12.40 -12.68
CA ASP A 14 22.05 -12.68 -11.25
C ASP A 14 20.61 -12.99 -10.75
N ASP A 15 20.48 -13.37 -9.50
CA ASP A 15 19.19 -13.73 -8.92
C ASP A 15 18.23 -12.55 -8.87
N ASP A 16 18.75 -11.33 -8.71
CA ASP A 16 17.95 -10.12 -8.69
C ASP A 16 17.36 -9.82 -10.08
N TYR A 17 18.15 -10.06 -11.13
CA TYR A 17 17.68 -10.00 -12.51
C TYR A 17 16.57 -11.03 -12.79
N LEU A 18 16.77 -12.30 -12.37
CA LEU A 18 15.77 -13.35 -12.53
C LEU A 18 14.49 -13.05 -11.75
N ILE A 19 14.60 -12.48 -10.55
CA ILE A 19 13.46 -12.04 -9.74
C ILE A 19 12.72 -10.88 -10.44
N GLY A 20 13.45 -9.97 -11.07
CA GLY A 20 12.87 -8.86 -11.82
C GLY A 20 12.05 -9.30 -13.03
N ILE A 21 12.49 -10.32 -13.76
CA ILE A 21 11.83 -10.80 -14.98
C ILE A 21 10.69 -11.80 -14.67
N ALA A 22 10.90 -12.71 -13.71
CA ALA A 22 10.00 -13.82 -13.47
C ALA A 22 9.21 -13.77 -12.17
N ASN A 23 9.50 -12.83 -11.28
CA ASN A 23 9.09 -12.68 -9.89
C ASN A 23 9.71 -13.69 -8.89
N LYS A 24 9.82 -13.24 -7.62
CA LYS A 24 10.47 -14.01 -6.53
C LYS A 24 9.86 -15.41 -6.29
N GLY A 25 8.55 -15.54 -6.49
CA GLY A 25 7.86 -16.84 -6.29
C GLY A 25 8.22 -17.87 -7.34
N ILE A 26 8.42 -17.45 -8.59
CA ILE A 26 8.85 -18.31 -9.71
C ILE A 26 10.32 -18.72 -9.51
N VAL A 27 11.19 -17.79 -9.17
CA VAL A 27 12.61 -18.06 -8.92
C VAL A 27 12.80 -19.02 -7.75
N LYS A 28 12.09 -18.81 -6.62
CA LYS A 28 12.13 -19.75 -5.48
C LYS A 28 11.67 -21.16 -5.83
N ARG A 29 10.66 -21.30 -6.70
CA ARG A 29 10.21 -22.62 -7.18
C ARG A 29 11.23 -23.24 -8.12
N ALA A 30 11.87 -22.46 -8.99
CA ALA A 30 12.90 -22.94 -9.88
C ALA A 30 14.12 -23.46 -9.10
N TYR A 31 14.53 -22.81 -8.01
CA TYR A 31 15.58 -23.33 -7.13
C TYR A 31 15.19 -24.64 -6.47
N LYS A 32 13.94 -24.78 -6.02
CA LYS A 32 13.45 -26.04 -5.46
C LYS A 32 13.41 -27.15 -6.51
N ASP A 33 12.90 -26.84 -7.72
CA ASP A 33 12.88 -27.79 -8.85
C ASP A 33 14.33 -28.17 -9.28
N LYS A 34 15.32 -27.28 -9.02
CA LYS A 34 16.75 -27.55 -9.21
C LYS A 34 17.28 -28.61 -8.23
N GLU A 35 16.91 -28.49 -6.96
CA GLU A 35 17.27 -29.47 -5.90
C GLU A 35 16.69 -30.85 -6.20
N ASP A 36 15.51 -30.91 -6.85
CA ASP A 36 14.85 -32.16 -7.26
C ASP A 36 15.56 -32.83 -8.48
N GLY A 37 16.53 -32.17 -9.12
CA GLY A 37 17.40 -32.71 -10.18
C GLY A 37 16.70 -33.02 -11.52
N ASN A 38 15.47 -32.57 -11.75
CA ASN A 38 14.66 -32.86 -12.94
C ASN A 38 14.99 -31.91 -14.13
N TYR A 39 16.28 -31.77 -14.47
CA TYR A 39 16.71 -30.99 -15.62
C TYR A 39 17.94 -31.63 -16.31
N ARG A 40 18.08 -31.36 -17.60
CA ARG A 40 19.21 -31.83 -18.42
C ARG A 40 19.51 -30.81 -19.51
N VAL A 41 20.76 -30.34 -19.60
CA VAL A 41 21.22 -29.51 -20.70
C VAL A 41 21.35 -30.35 -21.96
N LEU A 42 20.61 -30.02 -23.02
CA LEU A 42 20.58 -30.75 -24.28
C LEU A 42 21.61 -30.19 -25.26
N SER A 43 21.69 -28.88 -25.36
CA SER A 43 22.64 -28.14 -26.19
C SER A 43 23.05 -26.84 -25.53
N ALA A 44 24.31 -26.46 -25.69
CA ALA A 44 24.87 -25.20 -25.21
C ALA A 44 25.86 -24.60 -26.23
N GLU A 45 25.71 -24.87 -27.52
CA GLU A 45 26.61 -24.39 -28.58
C GLU A 45 26.11 -23.08 -29.20
N GLU A 46 25.18 -23.12 -30.14
CA GLU A 46 24.64 -21.92 -30.81
C GLU A 46 23.31 -21.46 -30.16
N GLU A 47 22.44 -22.39 -29.77
CA GLU A 47 21.26 -22.14 -28.97
C GLU A 47 21.34 -23.00 -27.70
N ALA A 48 21.10 -22.37 -26.54
CA ALA A 48 21.05 -23.08 -25.27
C ALA A 48 19.68 -23.74 -25.12
N GLU A 49 19.64 -25.08 -25.17
CA GLU A 49 18.42 -25.86 -25.03
C GLU A 49 18.52 -26.77 -23.80
N VAL A 50 17.53 -26.68 -22.91
CA VAL A 50 17.47 -27.40 -21.64
C VAL A 50 16.13 -28.12 -21.52
N SER A 51 16.17 -29.41 -21.18
CA SER A 51 14.98 -30.16 -20.79
C SER A 51 14.73 -29.99 -19.29
N VAL A 52 13.52 -29.64 -18.91
CA VAL A 52 13.11 -29.36 -17.53
C VAL A 52 11.77 -30.03 -17.27
N GLY A 53 11.76 -31.10 -16.48
CA GLY A 53 10.51 -31.77 -16.09
C GLY A 53 9.65 -32.26 -17.27
N GLY A 54 10.28 -32.66 -18.40
CA GLY A 54 9.62 -33.06 -19.62
C GLY A 54 9.28 -31.92 -20.60
N GLU A 55 9.52 -30.67 -20.23
CA GLU A 55 9.37 -29.49 -21.07
C GLU A 55 10.71 -29.11 -21.70
N THR A 56 10.69 -28.63 -22.95
CA THR A 56 11.89 -28.13 -23.63
C THR A 56 11.93 -26.61 -23.57
N VAL A 57 13.06 -26.09 -23.10
CA VAL A 57 13.31 -24.66 -22.94
C VAL A 57 14.45 -24.24 -23.84
N ARG A 58 14.25 -23.23 -24.67
CA ARG A 58 15.27 -22.54 -25.44
C ARG A 58 15.55 -21.20 -24.84
N ILE A 59 16.78 -20.99 -24.39
CA ILE A 59 17.22 -19.76 -23.74
C ILE A 59 17.81 -18.81 -24.78
N ARG A 60 17.30 -17.56 -24.80
CA ARG A 60 17.75 -16.48 -25.69
C ARG A 60 18.04 -15.21 -24.91
N VAL A 61 18.79 -14.33 -25.54
CA VAL A 61 19.07 -12.99 -25.01
C VAL A 61 18.38 -11.95 -25.90
N PRO A 62 17.56 -11.09 -25.34
CA PRO A 62 17.13 -10.97 -23.92
C PRO A 62 16.26 -12.17 -23.49
N LEU A 63 16.26 -12.44 -22.18
CA LEU A 63 15.56 -13.62 -21.59
C LEU A 63 14.05 -13.65 -21.88
N SER A 64 13.46 -12.49 -22.17
CA SER A 64 12.08 -12.33 -22.61
C SER A 64 11.75 -13.01 -23.94
N GLU A 65 12.77 -13.28 -24.76
CA GLU A 65 12.64 -13.99 -26.06
C GLU A 65 12.83 -15.49 -25.94
N SER A 66 13.15 -15.98 -24.73
CA SER A 66 13.26 -17.42 -24.45
C SER A 66 11.91 -18.10 -24.59
N THR A 67 11.93 -19.31 -25.13
CA THR A 67 10.70 -20.10 -25.35
C THR A 67 10.69 -21.36 -24.51
N CYS A 68 9.51 -21.78 -24.07
CA CYS A 68 9.27 -23.01 -23.35
C CYS A 68 8.06 -23.73 -23.95
N SER A 69 8.11 -25.06 -24.04
CA SER A 69 6.98 -25.85 -24.52
C SER A 69 5.76 -25.83 -23.60
N CYS A 70 5.93 -25.36 -22.36
CA CYS A 70 4.81 -25.20 -21.44
C CYS A 70 3.84 -24.08 -21.87
N PRO A 71 2.57 -24.09 -21.41
CA PRO A 71 1.55 -23.14 -21.84
C PRO A 71 1.75 -21.68 -21.35
N SER A 72 2.84 -21.37 -20.65
CA SER A 72 3.13 -20.03 -20.17
C SER A 72 3.54 -19.10 -21.33
N ARG A 73 3.02 -17.86 -21.32
CA ARG A 73 3.36 -16.83 -22.32
C ARG A 73 4.43 -15.84 -21.83
N THR A 74 4.92 -16.01 -20.62
CA THR A 74 5.92 -15.17 -19.99
C THR A 74 7.05 -16.04 -19.49
N VAL A 75 8.16 -15.41 -19.02
CA VAL A 75 9.28 -16.14 -18.40
C VAL A 75 8.74 -17.02 -17.26
N CYS A 76 8.69 -18.32 -17.51
CA CYS A 76 8.15 -19.32 -16.58
C CYS A 76 9.25 -19.92 -15.69
N ARG A 77 8.85 -20.72 -14.71
CA ARG A 77 9.81 -21.42 -13.83
C ARG A 77 10.79 -22.31 -14.59
N HIS A 78 10.36 -22.91 -15.72
CA HIS A 78 11.21 -23.76 -16.54
C HIS A 78 12.33 -22.95 -17.23
N VAL A 79 12.02 -21.74 -17.71
CA VAL A 79 13.01 -20.82 -18.27
C VAL A 79 14.02 -20.42 -17.20
N VAL A 80 13.56 -20.06 -16.00
CA VAL A 80 14.45 -19.72 -14.87
C VAL A 80 15.33 -20.91 -14.49
N LEU A 81 14.75 -22.11 -14.38
CA LEU A 81 15.53 -23.32 -14.08
C LEU A 81 16.52 -23.65 -15.21
N GLY A 82 16.15 -23.41 -16.46
CA GLY A 82 17.07 -23.57 -17.60
C GLY A 82 18.32 -22.66 -17.47
N VAL A 83 18.14 -21.40 -17.04
CA VAL A 83 19.26 -20.47 -16.77
C VAL A 83 20.14 -20.97 -15.62
N LEU A 84 19.52 -21.43 -14.52
CA LEU A 84 20.24 -21.98 -13.37
C LEU A 84 21.04 -23.24 -13.75
N ALA A 85 20.48 -24.12 -14.58
CA ALA A 85 21.15 -25.30 -15.09
C ALA A 85 22.35 -24.97 -16.00
N LEU A 86 22.23 -23.94 -16.84
CA LEU A 86 23.31 -23.50 -17.69
C LEU A 86 24.46 -22.83 -16.90
N ARG A 87 24.18 -22.16 -15.80
CA ARG A 87 25.23 -21.64 -14.90
C ARG A 87 26.08 -22.78 -14.35
N GLU A 88 25.47 -23.82 -13.82
CA GLU A 88 26.15 -24.98 -13.26
C GLU A 88 26.95 -25.73 -14.34
N TYR A 89 26.35 -25.98 -15.51
CA TYR A 89 27.03 -26.58 -16.66
C TYR A 89 28.24 -25.76 -17.13
N GLY A 90 28.17 -24.43 -16.98
CA GLY A 90 29.31 -23.53 -17.28
C GLY A 90 30.43 -23.63 -16.28
N GLU A 91 30.14 -23.83 -14.99
CA GLU A 91 31.12 -23.99 -13.91
C GLU A 91 31.85 -25.34 -13.98
N GLU A 92 31.12 -26.45 -14.27
CA GLU A 92 31.70 -27.79 -14.41
C GLU A 92 32.71 -27.87 -15.56
N LYS A 93 32.52 -27.17 -16.67
CA LYS A 93 33.48 -27.16 -17.81
C LYS A 93 34.69 -26.25 -17.63
N THR A 94 34.66 -25.33 -16.65
CA THR A 94 35.84 -24.47 -16.37
C THR A 94 36.75 -25.06 -15.31
N GLY A 95 36.33 -26.10 -14.58
CA GLY A 95 37.14 -26.81 -13.59
C GLY A 95 37.96 -28.00 -14.11
N GLY A 96 37.87 -28.34 -15.40
CA GLY A 96 38.42 -29.58 -15.94
C GLY A 96 39.42 -29.41 -17.08
N ASP A 97 40.63 -28.94 -16.77
CA ASP A 97 41.85 -29.26 -17.57
C ASP A 97 42.95 -29.73 -16.62
N GLY A 98 43.15 -31.04 -16.57
CA GLY A 98 44.31 -31.63 -15.90
C GLY A 98 44.05 -32.98 -15.24
N GLN A 99 44.23 -34.06 -16.08
CA GLN A 99 44.64 -35.40 -15.67
C GLN A 99 43.78 -36.28 -14.75
N GLY A 100 43.26 -37.25 -15.30
CA GLY A 100 43.24 -38.68 -15.24
C GLY A 100 43.48 -39.45 -13.95
N LEU A 101 42.53 -40.38 -13.69
CA LEU A 101 42.66 -41.66 -13.02
C LEU A 101 43.15 -41.72 -11.57
N SER A 102 42.26 -42.02 -10.65
CA SER A 102 42.16 -43.36 -10.01
C SER A 102 41.33 -43.24 -8.72
N GLU A 103 40.52 -44.26 -8.54
CA GLU A 103 39.83 -44.63 -7.31
C GLU A 103 40.78 -44.67 -6.12
N GLU A 104 40.40 -44.19 -4.97
CA GLU A 104 40.50 -44.93 -3.70
C GLU A 104 39.83 -44.16 -2.56
N GLU A 105 39.15 -44.93 -1.75
CA GLU A 105 38.49 -44.62 -0.50
C GLU A 105 39.50 -44.13 0.55
N GLY A 106 39.07 -43.26 1.46
CA GLY A 106 39.87 -42.92 2.63
C GLY A 106 39.23 -41.92 3.55
N GLU A 107 38.69 -42.45 4.63
CA GLU A 107 38.27 -41.76 5.85
C GLU A 107 39.36 -40.86 6.48
N PHE A 108 38.88 -39.99 7.33
CA PHE A 108 39.48 -39.51 8.58
C PHE A 108 39.90 -38.03 8.71
N GLN A 109 39.29 -37.46 9.67
CA GLN A 109 39.72 -36.70 10.86
C GLN A 109 39.91 -35.18 10.77
N GLU A 110 39.17 -34.60 11.76
CA GLU A 110 39.37 -33.31 12.40
C GLU A 110 40.82 -33.06 12.79
N GLU A 111 41.29 -31.83 12.63
CA GLU A 111 42.13 -31.18 13.64
C GLU A 111 42.13 -29.66 13.47
N GLY A 112 41.81 -29.02 14.58
CA GLY A 112 41.89 -27.58 14.77
C GLY A 112 43.32 -27.08 14.89
N LYS A 113 43.49 -25.81 14.67
CA LYS A 113 44.56 -25.01 15.26
C LYS A 113 44.21 -23.55 15.39
N GLU A 114 44.03 -23.19 16.63
CA GLU A 114 44.19 -21.84 17.18
C GLU A 114 45.55 -21.24 16.81
N ARG A 115 45.62 -19.95 16.61
CA ARG A 115 46.81 -19.15 16.87
C ARG A 115 46.48 -17.78 17.39
N GLU A 116 46.84 -17.63 18.63
CA GLU A 116 46.95 -16.44 19.44
C GLU A 116 47.98 -15.41 18.98
N LEU A 117 47.73 -14.19 19.43
CA LEU A 117 48.63 -13.19 20.02
C LEU A 117 49.58 -12.34 19.13
N ARG A 118 49.47 -11.04 19.26
CA ARG A 118 50.41 -10.24 20.08
C ARG A 118 49.99 -8.78 20.20
N GLU A 119 50.01 -8.36 21.45
CA GLU A 119 50.01 -7.01 22.01
C GLU A 119 51.19 -6.16 21.51
N GLY A 120 51.04 -4.85 21.60
CA GLY A 120 52.08 -3.86 21.47
C GLY A 120 51.71 -2.53 22.08
N GLU A 121 52.02 -2.39 23.38
CA GLU A 121 52.00 -1.17 24.17
C GLU A 121 53.03 -0.13 23.69
N ARG A 122 52.76 1.15 23.94
CA ARG A 122 53.65 2.25 24.40
C ARG A 122 52.85 3.53 24.54
N GLU A 123 52.61 4.03 25.76
CA GLU A 123 53.40 4.95 26.62
C GLU A 123 53.91 6.17 25.83
N ASP A 124 53.79 7.41 26.21
CA ASP A 124 53.67 8.23 27.40
C ASP A 124 53.50 9.70 26.96
N GLY A 125 52.99 10.56 27.80
CA GLY A 125 53.08 12.01 27.58
C GLY A 125 52.24 12.85 28.55
N GLU A 126 52.73 12.98 29.79
CA GLU A 126 52.24 13.92 30.80
C GLU A 126 52.34 15.38 30.37
N SER A 127 51.36 16.21 30.71
CA SER A 127 51.64 17.56 31.22
C SER A 127 50.56 18.07 32.16
N GLN A 128 51.01 18.42 33.32
CA GLN A 128 50.38 19.01 34.48
C GLN A 128 49.80 20.41 34.23
N GLY A 129 48.77 20.75 34.98
CA GLY A 129 48.41 22.16 35.19
C GLY A 129 47.14 22.38 36.04
N ARG A 130 47.31 22.37 37.36
CA ARG A 130 46.63 23.18 38.41
C ARG A 130 45.14 23.47 38.17
N GLY A 131 44.15 23.02 38.97
CA GLY A 131 44.05 23.23 40.41
C GLY A 131 43.30 24.53 40.70
N GLU A 132 41.97 24.43 40.90
CA GLU A 132 41.20 25.35 41.76
C GLU A 132 39.99 24.55 42.31
N GLU A 133 40.10 24.24 43.62
CA GLU A 133 39.00 23.83 44.46
C GLU A 133 38.06 24.99 44.71
N LEU A 134 36.76 24.79 44.61
CA LEU A 134 35.72 25.50 45.38
C LEU A 134 34.47 24.61 45.47
N PRO A 135 33.53 24.81 46.42
CA PRO A 135 33.38 23.93 47.56
C PRO A 135 32.15 23.05 47.48
N GLU A 136 32.13 21.99 48.24
CA GLU A 136 30.95 21.18 48.54
C GLU A 136 29.77 22.04 49.01
N ALA A 137 28.71 22.01 48.24
CA ALA A 137 27.41 22.52 48.69
C ALA A 137 26.36 21.45 48.51
N GLY A 138 25.90 20.96 49.64
CA GLY A 138 24.53 20.58 49.86
C GLY A 138 24.04 19.31 49.15
N LYS A 139 23.99 18.21 49.88
CA LYS A 139 22.97 17.20 49.70
C LYS A 139 21.61 17.87 49.63
N GLU A 140 21.12 18.13 48.41
CA GLU A 140 19.70 18.36 48.22
C GLU A 140 19.01 17.01 48.23
N THR A 141 18.36 16.76 49.34
CA THR A 141 17.30 15.77 49.52
C THR A 141 16.34 15.88 48.33
N ALA A 142 16.10 14.73 47.67
CA ALA A 142 15.01 14.54 46.72
C ALA A 142 13.73 15.22 47.27
N PRO A 143 13.01 15.99 46.45
CA PRO A 143 11.72 16.51 46.89
C PRO A 143 10.80 15.31 47.09
N ALA A 144 10.27 15.23 48.33
CA ALA A 144 9.26 14.27 48.72
C ALA A 144 8.17 14.15 47.66
N GLU A 145 7.95 12.92 47.28
CA GLU A 145 6.78 12.50 46.52
C GLU A 145 5.53 13.17 47.03
N ILE A 146 4.95 14.04 46.19
CA ILE A 146 3.55 14.41 46.34
C ILE A 146 2.79 13.18 45.85
N CYS A 147 2.46 12.30 46.77
CA CYS A 147 1.45 11.24 46.59
C CYS A 147 0.06 11.89 46.49
N ALA A 148 -0.21 12.63 45.45
CA ALA A 148 -1.56 12.88 44.98
C ALA A 148 -1.95 11.59 44.21
N GLY A 149 -2.96 10.86 44.71
CA GLY A 149 -3.32 9.53 44.27
C GLY A 149 -3.35 9.37 42.76
N ARG A 150 -2.56 8.43 42.27
CA ARG A 150 -2.65 7.98 40.86
C ARG A 150 -4.12 7.64 40.59
N PRO A 151 -4.69 8.06 39.46
CA PRO A 151 -6.07 7.78 39.12
C PRO A 151 -6.20 6.28 38.73
N GLU A 152 -6.30 5.39 39.71
CA GLU A 152 -6.27 3.93 39.54
C GLU A 152 -7.25 3.46 38.47
N LYS A 153 -8.49 3.96 38.51
CA LYS A 153 -9.51 3.61 37.49
C LYS A 153 -9.10 3.99 36.08
N LEU A 154 -8.53 5.18 35.87
CA LEU A 154 -8.08 5.63 34.55
C LEU A 154 -6.89 4.81 34.07
N LEU A 155 -5.97 4.43 34.97
CA LEU A 155 -4.85 3.57 34.61
C LEU A 155 -5.29 2.16 34.27
N GLU A 156 -6.29 1.61 34.97
CA GLU A 156 -6.91 0.34 34.60
C GLU A 156 -7.58 0.40 33.21
N GLU A 157 -8.33 1.47 32.90
CA GLU A 157 -8.92 1.69 31.59
C GLU A 157 -7.85 1.82 30.49
N ILE A 158 -6.77 2.55 30.74
CA ILE A 158 -5.63 2.66 29.82
C ILE A 158 -4.98 1.28 29.62
N GLY A 159 -4.76 0.52 30.68
CA GLY A 159 -4.22 -0.83 30.62
C GLY A 159 -5.10 -1.79 29.83
N ALA A 160 -6.42 -1.72 30.04
CA ALA A 160 -7.41 -2.54 29.36
C ALA A 160 -7.70 -2.09 27.92
N TYR A 161 -7.30 -0.87 27.53
CA TYR A 161 -7.60 -0.35 26.19
C TYR A 161 -6.93 -1.22 25.10
N PRO A 162 -7.68 -1.74 24.11
CA PRO A 162 -7.18 -2.73 23.17
C PRO A 162 -6.01 -2.21 22.32
N MET A 163 -4.88 -2.93 22.28
CA MET A 163 -3.74 -2.60 21.42
C MET A 163 -4.13 -2.52 19.92
N PRO A 164 -5.01 -3.37 19.37
CA PRO A 164 -5.49 -3.23 18.00
C PRO A 164 -6.12 -1.87 17.71
N SER A 165 -6.83 -1.27 18.69
CA SER A 165 -7.43 0.06 18.54
C SER A 165 -6.40 1.18 18.58
N VAL A 166 -5.38 1.05 19.45
CA VAL A 166 -4.23 1.97 19.50
C VAL A 166 -3.47 1.92 18.18
N ARG A 167 -3.16 0.72 17.70
CA ARG A 167 -2.45 0.48 16.45
C ARG A 167 -3.21 1.03 15.24
N ARG A 168 -4.55 0.86 15.20
CA ARG A 168 -5.42 1.43 14.17
C ARG A 168 -5.32 2.96 14.12
N ALA A 169 -5.34 3.61 15.28
CA ALA A 169 -5.32 5.06 15.37
C ALA A 169 -3.93 5.65 15.05
N LEU A 170 -2.85 4.95 15.40
CA LEU A 170 -1.46 5.37 15.13
C LEU A 170 -1.02 5.06 13.71
N GLY A 171 -1.39 3.88 13.18
CA GLY A 171 -0.78 3.30 12.00
C GLY A 171 0.64 2.79 12.26
N SER A 172 1.11 1.87 11.38
CA SER A 172 2.40 1.17 11.56
C SER A 172 3.59 2.13 11.69
N ARG A 173 3.56 3.21 10.94
CA ARG A 173 4.62 4.20 10.89
C ARG A 173 4.80 4.99 12.19
N GLN A 174 3.72 5.52 12.77
CA GLN A 174 3.85 6.26 14.03
C GLN A 174 4.19 5.34 15.18
N LEU A 175 3.71 4.09 15.09
CA LEU A 175 4.10 3.05 16.02
C LEU A 175 5.61 2.77 15.93
N GLN A 176 6.18 2.66 14.73
CA GLN A 176 7.62 2.54 14.49
C GLN A 176 8.40 3.77 14.98
N GLY A 177 7.86 4.99 14.79
CA GLY A 177 8.42 6.22 15.33
C GLY A 177 8.52 6.18 16.87
N ILE A 178 7.47 5.68 17.54
CA ILE A 178 7.48 5.51 19.00
C ILE A 178 8.51 4.44 19.42
N VAL A 179 8.65 3.32 18.67
CA VAL A 179 9.70 2.32 18.92
C VAL A 179 11.08 2.96 18.84
N SER A 180 11.33 3.78 17.82
CA SER A 180 12.61 4.50 17.66
C SER A 180 12.87 5.46 18.82
N GLN A 181 11.84 6.18 19.28
CA GLN A 181 11.91 7.06 20.45
C GLN A 181 12.23 6.27 21.74
N VAL A 182 11.58 5.13 21.94
CA VAL A 182 11.87 4.23 23.07
C VAL A 182 13.31 3.75 23.04
N LYS A 183 13.80 3.31 21.87
CA LYS A 183 15.21 2.87 21.67
C LYS A 183 16.23 3.99 21.91
N SER A 184 15.90 5.22 21.49
CA SER A 184 16.77 6.39 21.71
C SER A 184 16.66 6.98 23.12
N GLY A 185 15.79 6.43 23.98
CA GLY A 185 15.57 6.92 25.32
C GLY A 185 14.75 8.22 25.40
N GLN A 186 14.16 8.67 24.29
CA GLN A 186 13.25 9.80 24.28
C GLN A 186 11.91 9.39 24.88
N LYS A 187 11.43 10.16 25.87
CA LYS A 187 10.15 9.91 26.53
C LYS A 187 9.32 11.19 26.57
N PRO A 188 7.99 11.08 26.44
CA PRO A 188 7.10 12.21 26.68
C PRO A 188 7.09 12.60 28.15
N LEU A 189 6.72 13.83 28.43
CA LEU A 189 6.47 14.28 29.80
C LEU A 189 5.05 13.84 30.22
N ILE A 190 4.95 12.88 31.14
CA ILE A 190 3.68 12.39 31.67
C ILE A 190 3.50 12.89 33.10
N ARG A 191 2.37 13.55 33.36
CA ARG A 191 1.98 14.04 34.68
C ARG A 191 0.71 13.35 35.13
N TYR A 192 0.77 12.72 36.28
CA TYR A 192 -0.36 12.04 36.91
C TYR A 192 -1.01 12.96 37.94
N SER A 193 -2.31 13.18 37.79
CA SER A 193 -3.18 13.87 38.76
C SER A 193 -4.56 13.21 38.72
N SER A 194 -5.64 13.92 38.97
CA SER A 194 -7.01 13.41 38.66
C SER A 194 -7.20 13.07 37.18
N VAL A 195 -6.34 13.61 36.31
CA VAL A 195 -6.25 13.33 34.88
C VAL A 195 -4.79 13.01 34.53
N VAL A 196 -4.56 12.21 33.50
CA VAL A 196 -3.21 11.96 32.99
C VAL A 196 -2.93 12.93 31.84
N THR A 197 -1.93 13.78 32.03
CA THR A 197 -1.53 14.77 31.01
C THR A 197 -0.22 14.31 30.36
N VAL A 198 -0.24 14.10 29.04
CA VAL A 198 0.90 13.67 28.23
C VAL A 198 1.29 14.78 27.27
N GLN A 199 2.54 15.24 27.34
CA GLN A 199 3.13 16.13 26.35
C GLN A 199 3.99 15.31 25.40
N LEU A 200 3.51 15.16 24.16
CA LEU A 200 4.19 14.37 23.14
C LEU A 200 5.44 15.09 22.63
N PRO A 201 6.56 14.36 22.38
CA PRO A 201 7.82 14.97 21.93
C PRO A 201 7.69 15.62 20.56
N GLU A 202 6.92 15.00 19.67
CA GLU A 202 6.69 15.49 18.31
C GLU A 202 5.47 16.42 18.24
N GLY A 203 5.64 17.56 17.58
CA GLY A 203 4.55 18.51 17.31
C GLY A 203 4.02 19.30 18.52
N GLY A 204 4.59 19.12 19.72
CA GLY A 204 4.22 19.87 20.93
C GLY A 204 2.77 19.66 21.39
N HIS A 205 2.15 18.57 20.99
CA HIS A 205 0.76 18.28 21.36
C HIS A 205 0.64 17.82 22.81
N THR A 206 -0.33 18.42 23.51
CA THR A 206 -0.68 18.03 24.88
C THR A 206 -2.01 17.27 24.85
N VAL A 207 -2.00 16.06 25.44
CA VAL A 207 -3.17 15.22 25.58
C VAL A 207 -3.53 15.11 27.05
N LYS A 208 -4.82 15.26 27.37
CA LYS A 208 -5.36 15.00 28.70
C LYS A 208 -6.28 13.78 28.62
N LEU A 209 -5.86 12.68 29.22
CA LEU A 209 -6.64 11.46 29.32
C LEU A 209 -7.55 11.53 30.54
N LEU A 210 -8.81 11.16 30.35
CA LEU A 210 -9.90 11.19 31.34
C LEU A 210 -10.57 9.84 31.41
N SER A 211 -11.19 9.52 32.51
CA SER A 211 -12.09 8.37 32.65
C SER A 211 -13.53 8.84 32.53
N PRO A 212 -14.34 8.30 31.61
CA PRO A 212 -14.01 7.39 30.50
C PRO A 212 -13.09 8.01 29.44
N LEU A 213 -12.25 7.18 28.78
CA LEU A 213 -11.26 7.62 27.78
C LEU A 213 -11.87 8.40 26.60
N GLU A 214 -13.15 8.24 26.32
CA GLU A 214 -13.91 8.97 25.29
C GLU A 214 -13.90 10.49 25.52
N TYR A 215 -13.89 10.95 26.77
CA TYR A 215 -13.87 12.36 27.14
C TYR A 215 -12.49 12.99 27.11
N SER A 216 -11.46 12.20 26.77
CA SER A 216 -10.09 12.70 26.66
C SER A 216 -9.98 13.82 25.63
N SER A 217 -9.15 14.82 25.91
CA SER A 217 -8.95 15.98 25.06
C SER A 217 -7.53 16.05 24.53
N CYS A 218 -7.36 16.68 23.36
CA CYS A 218 -6.07 16.91 22.72
C CYS A 218 -6.01 18.30 22.11
N THR A 219 -4.86 18.95 22.14
CA THR A 219 -4.62 20.27 21.50
C THR A 219 -4.82 20.28 19.99
N CYS A 220 -4.97 19.10 19.33
CA CYS A 220 -5.36 19.03 17.93
C CYS A 220 -6.84 19.30 17.67
N HIS A 221 -7.65 19.44 18.74
CA HIS A 221 -9.08 19.74 18.73
C HIS A 221 -9.98 18.72 17.98
N LYS A 222 -9.49 17.53 17.63
CA LYS A 222 -10.33 16.45 17.11
C LYS A 222 -11.18 15.89 18.26
N LYS A 223 -12.49 15.80 18.06
CA LYS A 223 -13.43 15.22 19.05
C LYS A 223 -13.24 13.71 19.21
N GLU A 224 -12.97 13.04 18.11
CA GLU A 224 -12.74 11.59 18.04
C GLU A 224 -11.41 11.16 18.68
N PHE A 225 -11.20 9.84 18.82
CA PHE A 225 -9.96 9.27 19.32
C PHE A 225 -8.85 9.46 18.27
N CYS A 226 -8.13 10.61 18.39
CA CYS A 226 -7.13 11.00 17.43
C CYS A 226 -5.80 10.26 17.68
N VAL A 227 -4.92 10.30 16.69
CA VAL A 227 -3.56 9.77 16.73
C VAL A 227 -2.75 10.19 17.97
N HIS A 228 -2.89 11.43 18.42
CA HIS A 228 -2.20 11.93 19.61
C HIS A 228 -2.75 11.32 20.90
N LYS A 229 -4.08 11.09 20.99
CA LYS A 229 -4.68 10.37 22.11
C LYS A 229 -4.20 8.91 22.14
N ALA A 230 -4.12 8.26 20.97
CA ALA A 230 -3.59 6.90 20.86
C ALA A 230 -2.11 6.81 21.27
N ALA A 231 -1.28 7.77 20.83
CA ALA A 231 0.11 7.86 21.26
C ALA A 231 0.24 8.07 22.77
N ALA A 232 -0.61 8.93 23.35
CA ALA A 232 -0.61 9.15 24.79
C ALA A 232 -1.00 7.89 25.58
N VAL A 233 -2.01 7.14 25.13
CA VAL A 233 -2.40 5.85 25.71
C VAL A 233 -1.25 4.85 25.62
N LEU A 234 -0.58 4.76 24.47
CA LEU A 234 0.56 3.85 24.27
C LEU A 234 1.72 4.18 25.21
N TRP A 235 2.09 5.45 25.30
CA TRP A 235 3.14 5.89 26.19
C TRP A 235 2.81 5.65 27.68
N CYS A 236 1.55 5.82 28.06
CA CYS A 236 1.11 5.46 29.41
C CYS A 236 1.21 3.95 29.67
N LYS A 237 0.86 3.11 28.70
CA LYS A 237 1.03 1.64 28.82
C LYS A 237 2.49 1.24 29.01
N LEU A 238 3.41 1.87 28.27
CA LEU A 238 4.84 1.63 28.40
C LEU A 238 5.39 2.08 29.76
N GLU A 239 4.99 3.28 30.22
CA GLU A 239 5.47 3.84 31.49
C GLU A 239 4.91 3.08 32.71
N THR A 240 3.69 2.57 32.63
CA THR A 240 3.05 1.79 33.69
C THR A 240 3.37 0.30 33.64
N GLY A 241 4.07 -0.18 32.61
CA GLY A 241 4.44 -1.59 32.46
C GLY A 241 3.31 -2.51 31.96
N PHE A 242 2.19 -1.96 31.51
CA PHE A 242 1.13 -2.74 30.84
C PHE A 242 1.54 -3.23 29.45
N LEU A 243 2.61 -2.67 28.89
CA LEU A 243 3.21 -3.09 27.62
C LEU A 243 4.74 -3.06 27.78
N GLY A 244 5.41 -4.14 27.38
CA GLY A 244 6.86 -4.21 27.33
C GLY A 244 7.44 -3.59 26.06
N ALA A 245 8.71 -3.14 26.11
CA ALA A 245 9.38 -2.60 24.92
C ALA A 245 9.54 -3.67 23.83
N GLU A 246 9.81 -4.92 24.19
CA GLU A 246 9.91 -6.05 23.24
C GLU A 246 8.55 -6.38 22.59
N GLU A 247 7.47 -6.30 23.36
CA GLU A 247 6.11 -6.45 22.85
C GLU A 247 5.77 -5.34 21.85
N LEU A 248 6.15 -4.08 22.17
CA LEU A 248 5.96 -2.95 21.28
C LEU A 248 6.71 -3.14 19.96
N GLU A 249 7.95 -3.65 19.99
CA GLU A 249 8.73 -3.94 18.79
C GLU A 249 8.06 -5.02 17.93
N SER A 250 7.57 -6.09 18.58
CA SER A 250 6.82 -7.14 17.89
C SER A 250 5.53 -6.62 17.25
N GLU A 251 4.84 -5.71 17.93
CA GLU A 251 3.62 -5.06 17.43
C GLU A 251 3.89 -4.08 16.27
N ALA A 252 5.07 -3.46 16.22
CA ALA A 252 5.44 -2.47 15.21
C ALA A 252 5.88 -3.07 13.88
N GLY A 253 6.23 -4.38 13.84
CA GLY A 253 6.77 -5.05 12.65
C GLY A 253 8.21 -4.67 12.32
N GLU A 254 8.80 -5.28 11.30
CA GLU A 254 10.17 -4.99 10.85
C GLU A 254 10.28 -3.56 10.32
N ILE A 255 11.30 -2.83 10.78
CA ILE A 255 11.62 -1.50 10.27
C ILE A 255 12.33 -1.68 8.92
N GLN A 256 11.74 -1.15 7.86
CA GLN A 256 12.39 -1.13 6.56
C GLN A 256 13.51 -0.07 6.57
N GLU A 257 14.76 -0.52 6.55
CA GLU A 257 15.90 0.37 6.40
C GLU A 257 16.03 0.89 4.96
N TYR A 258 16.29 2.19 4.83
CA TYR A 258 16.52 2.87 3.56
C TYR A 258 17.99 3.27 3.43
N ASP A 259 18.64 2.84 2.35
CA ASP A 259 19.93 3.38 1.95
C ASP A 259 19.72 4.78 1.35
N MET A 260 20.00 5.81 2.13
CA MET A 260 19.82 7.21 1.70
C MET A 260 20.69 7.59 0.51
N GLY A 261 21.81 6.89 0.29
CA GLY A 261 22.64 7.06 -0.91
C GLY A 261 21.90 6.59 -2.17
N GLN A 262 21.32 5.39 -2.11
CA GLN A 262 20.50 4.84 -3.19
C GLN A 262 19.23 5.68 -3.42
N VAL A 263 18.55 6.09 -2.35
CA VAL A 263 17.34 6.94 -2.45
C VAL A 263 17.64 8.25 -3.15
N ARG A 264 18.70 8.96 -2.75
CA ARG A 264 19.13 10.23 -3.37
C ARG A 264 19.58 10.03 -4.81
N GLY A 265 20.36 8.96 -5.08
CA GLY A 265 20.78 8.61 -6.42
C GLY A 265 19.60 8.33 -7.36
N ALA A 266 18.60 7.60 -6.89
CA ALA A 266 17.36 7.37 -7.62
C ALA A 266 16.59 8.67 -7.88
N ALA A 267 16.41 9.52 -6.86
CA ALA A 267 15.71 10.79 -6.98
C ALA A 267 16.36 11.75 -7.98
N LEU A 268 17.70 11.83 -8.01
CA LEU A 268 18.45 12.64 -8.99
C LEU A 268 18.20 12.14 -10.42
N GLN A 269 18.24 10.83 -10.65
CA GLN A 269 17.97 10.26 -11.97
C GLN A 269 16.54 10.51 -12.42
N MET A 270 15.57 10.36 -11.51
CA MET A 270 14.15 10.65 -11.77
C MET A 270 13.95 12.10 -12.19
N LYS A 271 14.54 13.04 -11.43
CA LYS A 271 14.45 14.47 -11.71
C LYS A 271 15.06 14.81 -13.06
N ALA A 272 16.30 14.40 -13.31
CA ALA A 272 17.00 14.67 -14.56
C ALA A 272 16.23 14.17 -15.78
N PHE A 273 15.65 12.98 -15.71
CA PHE A 273 14.86 12.43 -16.80
C PHE A 273 13.56 13.20 -17.02
N LEU A 274 12.88 13.64 -15.97
CA LEU A 274 11.67 14.45 -16.11
C LEU A 274 11.97 15.81 -16.73
N GLU A 275 13.11 16.42 -16.41
CA GLU A 275 13.59 17.65 -17.03
C GLU A 275 13.89 17.42 -18.52
N GLU A 276 14.55 16.33 -18.88
CA GLU A 276 14.79 15.93 -20.27
C GLU A 276 13.48 15.71 -21.07
N LEU A 277 12.48 15.07 -20.43
CA LEU A 277 11.17 14.89 -21.05
C LEU A 277 10.45 16.21 -21.32
N LEU A 278 10.58 17.20 -20.42
CA LEU A 278 10.00 18.54 -20.59
C LEU A 278 10.70 19.29 -21.72
N ASP A 279 12.04 19.25 -21.77
CA ASP A 279 12.84 19.91 -22.83
C ASP A 279 12.60 19.28 -24.21
N THR A 280 12.49 17.96 -24.27
CA THR A 280 12.22 17.23 -25.52
C THR A 280 10.80 17.51 -26.00
N GLY A 281 9.85 17.57 -25.08
CA GLY A 281 8.43 17.72 -25.36
C GLY A 281 7.78 16.48 -25.98
N LEU A 282 6.50 16.35 -25.79
CA LEU A 282 5.73 15.14 -26.16
C LEU A 282 5.82 14.81 -27.67
N ALA A 283 5.80 15.83 -28.54
CA ALA A 283 5.82 15.64 -29.98
C ALA A 283 7.13 15.07 -30.55
N ARG A 284 8.24 15.22 -29.81
CA ARG A 284 9.57 14.72 -30.20
C ARG A 284 9.97 13.44 -29.47
N THR A 285 9.14 12.97 -28.56
CA THR A 285 9.42 11.79 -27.76
C THR A 285 9.43 10.53 -28.64
N SER A 286 10.55 9.79 -28.61
CA SER A 286 10.71 8.51 -29.31
C SER A 286 10.08 7.34 -28.53
N PRO A 287 9.82 6.18 -29.15
CA PRO A 287 9.37 4.97 -28.44
C PRO A 287 10.31 4.50 -27.33
N ASP A 288 11.61 4.81 -27.42
CA ASP A 288 12.61 4.41 -26.41
C ASP A 288 12.33 5.01 -25.02
N VAL A 289 11.48 6.04 -24.94
CA VAL A 289 11.03 6.59 -23.66
C VAL A 289 10.38 5.52 -22.78
N LEU A 290 9.68 4.56 -23.39
CA LEU A 290 9.02 3.49 -22.63
C LEU A 290 10.03 2.61 -21.90
N ASP A 291 11.12 2.27 -22.55
CA ASP A 291 12.22 1.49 -21.93
C ASP A 291 12.88 2.27 -20.77
N TYR A 292 13.00 3.60 -20.95
CA TYR A 292 13.59 4.44 -19.90
C TYR A 292 12.67 4.56 -18.68
N LEU A 293 11.37 4.69 -18.90
CA LEU A 293 10.38 4.72 -17.84
C LEU A 293 10.35 3.40 -17.06
N GLU A 294 10.50 2.25 -17.75
CA GLU A 294 10.60 0.95 -17.10
C GLU A 294 11.89 0.81 -16.26
N ARG A 295 13.04 1.34 -16.77
CA ARG A 295 14.28 1.38 -15.98
C ARG A 295 14.11 2.21 -14.72
N LEU A 296 13.45 3.36 -14.77
CA LEU A 296 13.20 4.19 -13.59
C LEU A 296 12.24 3.50 -12.60
N ALA A 297 11.27 2.73 -13.10
CA ALA A 297 10.46 1.87 -12.24
C ALA A 297 11.34 0.82 -11.51
N LEU A 298 12.29 0.20 -12.21
CA LEU A 298 13.22 -0.76 -11.62
C LEU A 298 14.19 -0.10 -10.61
N ILE A 299 14.71 1.08 -10.93
CA ILE A 299 15.55 1.86 -10.02
C ILE A 299 14.78 2.20 -8.74
N SER A 300 13.50 2.58 -8.89
CA SER A 300 12.61 2.83 -7.75
C SER A 300 12.40 1.57 -6.91
N HIS A 301 12.21 0.43 -7.57
CA HIS A 301 12.08 -0.87 -6.90
C HIS A 301 13.31 -1.20 -6.05
N ASN A 302 14.51 -1.11 -6.64
CA ASN A 302 15.75 -1.41 -5.96
C ASN A 302 16.04 -0.46 -4.78
N ALA A 303 15.66 0.81 -4.90
CA ALA A 303 15.72 1.79 -3.83
C ALA A 303 14.57 1.67 -2.80
N LYS A 304 13.74 0.63 -2.88
CA LYS A 304 12.58 0.37 -2.02
C LYS A 304 11.51 1.48 -2.06
N LEU A 305 11.40 2.19 -3.18
CA LEU A 305 10.46 3.30 -3.41
C LEU A 305 9.21 2.80 -4.15
N ALA A 306 8.37 1.99 -3.48
CA ALA A 306 7.22 1.31 -4.06
C ALA A 306 6.23 2.23 -4.76
N ARG A 307 5.96 3.40 -4.16
CA ARG A 307 5.03 4.38 -4.72
C ARG A 307 5.57 5.00 -6.02
N PHE A 308 6.88 5.24 -6.08
CA PHE A 308 7.53 5.78 -7.27
C PHE A 308 7.54 4.76 -8.41
N GLU A 309 7.79 3.49 -8.11
CA GLU A 309 7.61 2.42 -9.11
C GLU A 309 6.22 2.48 -9.73
N GLY A 310 5.18 2.59 -8.91
CA GLY A 310 3.80 2.71 -9.38
C GLY A 310 3.58 3.96 -10.27
N TYR A 311 4.17 5.09 -9.92
CA TYR A 311 4.07 6.32 -10.72
C TYR A 311 4.77 6.20 -12.08
N TRP A 312 5.95 5.58 -12.11
CA TRP A 312 6.67 5.34 -13.37
C TRP A 312 5.90 4.40 -14.29
N ARG A 313 5.30 3.34 -13.76
CA ARG A 313 4.44 2.45 -14.54
C ARG A 313 3.20 3.15 -15.07
N ALA A 314 2.56 3.99 -14.27
CA ALA A 314 1.42 4.81 -14.72
C ALA A 314 1.83 5.81 -15.83
N LEU A 315 3.01 6.42 -15.71
CA LEU A 315 3.54 7.32 -16.72
C LEU A 315 3.89 6.57 -18.01
N HIS A 316 4.47 5.36 -17.92
CA HIS A 316 4.69 4.45 -19.05
C HIS A 316 3.39 4.14 -19.80
N ASP A 317 2.31 3.82 -19.09
CA ASP A 317 1.00 3.55 -19.69
C ASP A 317 0.42 4.79 -20.38
N SER A 318 0.64 5.97 -19.82
CA SER A 318 0.21 7.23 -20.40
C SER A 318 0.95 7.54 -21.71
N TYR A 319 2.28 7.39 -21.75
CA TYR A 319 3.07 7.52 -22.98
C TYR A 319 2.72 6.44 -24.00
N GLY A 320 2.53 5.20 -23.58
CA GLY A 320 2.06 4.11 -24.43
C GLY A 320 0.67 4.39 -25.04
N SER A 321 -0.21 5.05 -24.30
CA SER A 321 -1.53 5.47 -24.79
C SER A 321 -1.42 6.59 -25.82
N TYR A 322 -0.51 7.56 -25.64
CA TYR A 322 -0.18 8.59 -26.60
C TYR A 322 0.34 8.00 -27.92
N MET A 323 1.35 7.14 -27.85
CA MET A 323 1.96 6.51 -29.03
C MET A 323 0.98 5.65 -29.82
N LYS A 324 0.08 4.96 -29.11
CA LYS A 324 -1.00 4.17 -29.71
C LYS A 324 -2.19 5.02 -30.15
N ARG A 325 -2.13 6.34 -30.02
CA ARG A 325 -3.19 7.31 -30.37
C ARG A 325 -4.55 6.93 -29.78
N LYS A 326 -4.57 6.50 -28.52
CA LYS A 326 -5.82 6.14 -27.84
C LYS A 326 -6.66 7.40 -27.58
N ALA A 327 -7.96 7.34 -27.85
CA ALA A 327 -8.89 8.44 -27.56
C ALA A 327 -8.97 8.82 -26.08
N SER A 328 -8.61 7.88 -25.18
CA SER A 328 -8.56 8.09 -23.72
C SER A 328 -7.31 8.86 -23.26
N PHE A 329 -6.36 9.17 -24.13
CA PHE A 329 -5.17 9.94 -23.77
C PHE A 329 -5.52 11.38 -23.43
N SER A 330 -5.00 11.88 -22.33
CA SER A 330 -5.15 13.28 -21.89
C SER A 330 -3.77 13.87 -21.59
N ILE A 331 -3.45 14.97 -22.27
CA ILE A 331 -2.19 15.68 -22.05
C ILE A 331 -2.17 16.34 -20.66
N GLN A 332 -3.32 16.79 -20.17
CA GLN A 332 -3.44 17.38 -18.82
C GLN A 332 -3.12 16.34 -17.74
N ASP A 333 -3.63 15.12 -17.90
CA ASP A 333 -3.35 14.04 -16.95
C ASP A 333 -1.87 13.62 -17.00
N LEU A 334 -1.27 13.57 -18.18
CA LEU A 334 0.16 13.32 -18.35
C LEU A 334 1.01 14.38 -17.64
N MET A 335 0.73 15.66 -17.88
CA MET A 335 1.45 16.76 -17.23
C MET A 335 1.27 16.74 -15.71
N ALA A 336 0.07 16.44 -15.23
CA ALA A 336 -0.19 16.31 -13.79
C ALA A 336 0.60 15.15 -13.16
N GLN A 337 0.73 14.02 -13.87
CA GLN A 337 1.55 12.88 -13.43
C GLN A 337 3.03 13.27 -13.36
N GLN A 338 3.57 13.91 -14.41
CA GLN A 338 4.96 14.38 -14.44
C GLN A 338 5.26 15.40 -13.33
N ALA A 339 4.39 16.41 -13.17
CA ALA A 339 4.56 17.43 -12.13
C ALA A 339 4.53 16.84 -10.72
N ARG A 340 3.61 15.89 -10.45
CA ARG A 340 3.54 15.18 -9.17
C ARG A 340 4.80 14.37 -8.91
N LEU A 341 5.27 13.66 -9.91
CA LEU A 341 6.45 12.80 -9.78
C LEU A 341 7.71 13.64 -9.57
N TYR A 342 7.87 14.73 -10.33
CA TYR A 342 8.98 15.69 -10.18
C TYR A 342 9.06 16.24 -8.76
N GLN A 343 7.95 16.73 -8.25
CA GLN A 343 7.90 17.30 -6.92
C GLN A 343 8.20 16.26 -5.83
N ARG A 344 7.71 15.02 -5.98
CA ARG A 344 8.01 13.96 -5.02
C ARG A 344 9.49 13.54 -5.09
N ALA A 345 10.12 13.61 -6.26
CA ALA A 345 11.56 13.41 -6.40
C ALA A 345 12.35 14.52 -5.67
N GLU A 346 11.91 15.80 -5.78
CA GLU A 346 12.45 16.90 -4.98
C GLU A 346 12.35 16.65 -3.49
N MET A 347 11.17 16.24 -3.00
CA MET A 347 10.96 15.91 -1.58
C MET A 347 11.87 14.77 -1.11
N LEU A 348 12.18 13.78 -1.96
CA LEU A 348 13.14 12.72 -1.63
C LEU A 348 14.57 13.25 -1.51
N LEU A 349 14.96 14.24 -2.32
CA LEU A 349 16.27 14.88 -2.24
C LEU A 349 16.42 15.70 -0.95
N GLU A 350 15.33 16.32 -0.51
CA GLU A 350 15.27 17.10 0.73
C GLU A 350 15.17 16.23 1.98
N ALA A 351 14.82 14.93 1.83
CA ALA A 351 14.71 14.01 2.95
C ALA A 351 16.05 13.86 3.69
N GLY A 352 16.06 14.19 4.98
CA GLY A 352 17.25 14.15 5.83
C GLY A 352 17.61 12.76 6.31
N ASP A 353 16.62 11.89 6.47
CA ASP A 353 16.74 10.56 7.07
C ASP A 353 15.82 9.51 6.40
N GLY A 354 16.04 8.25 6.79
CA GLY A 354 15.27 7.11 6.27
C GLY A 354 13.79 7.16 6.65
N GLU A 355 13.42 7.83 7.74
CA GLU A 355 12.02 7.97 8.14
C GLU A 355 11.27 8.90 7.19
N GLN A 356 11.89 10.03 6.82
CA GLN A 356 11.32 10.94 5.83
C GLN A 356 11.22 10.27 4.45
N ALA A 357 12.25 9.50 4.06
CA ALA A 357 12.21 8.71 2.84
C ALA A 357 11.09 7.67 2.85
N ALA A 358 10.92 6.94 3.95
CA ALA A 358 9.84 5.97 4.14
C ALA A 358 8.46 6.61 3.95
N ARG A 359 8.30 7.86 4.37
CA ARG A 359 7.05 8.63 4.19
C ARG A 359 6.70 8.84 2.72
N LEU A 360 7.63 8.96 1.86
CA LEU A 360 7.44 9.19 0.43
C LEU A 360 7.42 7.87 -0.36
N ALA A 361 8.15 6.88 0.11
CA ALA A 361 8.41 5.63 -0.59
C ALA A 361 7.18 4.74 -0.79
N GLY A 362 6.28 4.66 0.20
CA GLY A 362 5.18 3.69 0.19
C GLY A 362 5.68 2.26 0.44
N GLU A 363 4.76 1.29 0.39
CA GLU A 363 5.02 -0.11 0.69
C GLU A 363 4.75 -0.99 -0.53
N PHE A 364 5.61 -1.98 -0.82
CA PHE A 364 5.42 -2.95 -1.89
C PHE A 364 4.38 -4.01 -1.58
N LYS A 365 4.24 -4.35 -0.31
CA LYS A 365 3.24 -5.29 0.17
C LYS A 365 2.37 -4.58 1.19
N ALA A 366 1.08 -4.67 0.98
CA ALA A 366 0.13 -4.31 2.02
C ALA A 366 0.36 -5.24 3.22
N GLU A 367 0.82 -4.68 4.33
CA GLU A 367 0.85 -5.37 5.60
C GLU A 367 -0.55 -5.33 6.20
N TYR A 368 -1.12 -6.52 6.41
CA TYR A 368 -2.44 -6.64 7.02
C TYR A 368 -2.32 -6.78 8.52
N LEU A 369 -2.65 -5.71 9.22
CA LEU A 369 -2.57 -5.62 10.66
C LEU A 369 -3.90 -5.96 11.34
N PRO A 370 -3.88 -6.61 12.53
CA PRO A 370 -5.08 -6.83 13.30
C PRO A 370 -5.76 -5.51 13.67
N VAL A 371 -7.07 -5.42 13.46
CA VAL A 371 -7.87 -4.24 13.83
C VAL A 371 -8.98 -4.57 14.83
N GLY A 372 -9.05 -5.83 15.27
CA GLY A 372 -10.07 -6.31 16.20
C GLY A 372 -11.37 -6.65 15.51
N ASP A 373 -12.47 -6.50 16.23
CA ASP A 373 -13.80 -6.78 15.74
C ASP A 373 -14.37 -5.54 15.03
N LEU A 374 -15.12 -5.75 13.97
CA LEU A 374 -15.71 -4.69 13.14
C LEU A 374 -17.17 -4.98 12.84
N ASP A 375 -18.03 -3.97 13.01
CA ASP A 375 -19.42 -3.98 12.56
C ASP A 375 -19.51 -3.20 11.25
N LEU A 376 -19.77 -3.89 10.15
CA LEU A 376 -19.66 -3.34 8.81
C LEU A 376 -21.02 -3.36 8.10
N ILE A 377 -21.36 -2.23 7.50
CA ILE A 377 -22.51 -2.08 6.62
C ILE A 377 -22.03 -2.18 5.19
N GLY A 378 -22.44 -3.19 4.45
CA GLY A 378 -22.20 -3.29 3.01
C GLY A 378 -22.97 -2.19 2.27
N ILE A 379 -22.27 -1.42 1.45
CA ILE A 379 -22.80 -0.24 0.78
C ILE A 379 -22.90 -0.45 -0.73
N ALA A 380 -21.85 -0.94 -1.36
CA ALA A 380 -21.79 -1.13 -2.81
C ALA A 380 -20.68 -2.09 -3.20
N ASP A 381 -20.78 -2.59 -4.41
CA ASP A 381 -19.71 -3.29 -5.12
C ASP A 381 -19.30 -2.52 -6.39
N GLU A 382 -18.03 -2.55 -6.70
CA GLU A 382 -17.46 -1.98 -7.93
C GLU A 382 -16.66 -3.07 -8.66
N PRO A 383 -17.13 -3.56 -9.80
CA PRO A 383 -16.38 -4.49 -10.60
C PRO A 383 -15.20 -3.79 -11.28
N PHE A 384 -14.03 -4.43 -11.38
CA PHE A 384 -12.86 -3.89 -12.07
C PHE A 384 -12.24 -4.92 -13.03
N GLU A 385 -11.49 -4.39 -14.01
CA GLU A 385 -10.64 -5.15 -14.90
C GLU A 385 -9.30 -4.42 -15.00
N SER A 386 -8.21 -5.11 -14.68
CA SER A 386 -6.87 -4.51 -14.74
C SER A 386 -6.22 -4.77 -16.09
N GLN A 387 -5.32 -3.88 -16.51
CA GLN A 387 -4.52 -4.06 -17.72
C GLN A 387 -3.60 -5.29 -17.63
N SER A 388 -3.25 -5.72 -16.42
CA SER A 388 -2.47 -6.93 -16.15
C SER A 388 -3.28 -8.23 -16.27
N GLY A 389 -4.54 -8.17 -16.74
CA GLY A 389 -5.39 -9.32 -16.99
C GLY A 389 -5.98 -9.93 -15.72
N TYR A 390 -6.27 -9.12 -14.72
CA TYR A 390 -7.07 -9.51 -13.56
C TYR A 390 -8.45 -8.86 -13.68
N GLU A 391 -9.49 -9.59 -13.34
CA GLU A 391 -10.83 -9.06 -13.11
C GLU A 391 -11.29 -9.35 -11.68
N GLY A 392 -12.19 -8.55 -11.18
CA GLY A 392 -12.68 -8.74 -9.82
C GLY A 392 -13.71 -7.70 -9.40
N GLU A 393 -13.95 -7.66 -8.12
CA GLU A 393 -14.91 -6.76 -7.49
C GLU A 393 -14.29 -6.18 -6.22
N THR A 394 -14.50 -4.87 -6.00
CA THR A 394 -14.19 -4.19 -4.76
C THR A 394 -15.50 -3.88 -4.05
N ILE A 395 -15.65 -4.37 -2.83
CA ILE A 395 -16.81 -4.13 -1.98
C ILE A 395 -16.46 -3.03 -1.00
N TYR A 396 -17.36 -2.08 -0.86
CA TYR A 396 -17.26 -0.95 0.03
C TYR A 396 -18.13 -1.15 1.25
N PHE A 397 -17.52 -0.98 2.41
CA PHE A 397 -18.19 -1.07 3.70
C PHE A 397 -18.04 0.24 4.46
N LEU A 398 -19.07 0.61 5.21
CA LEU A 398 -19.01 1.66 6.21
C LEU A 398 -19.02 0.99 7.60
N GLU A 399 -18.07 1.30 8.45
CA GLU A 399 -18.06 0.81 9.82
C GLU A 399 -19.15 1.54 10.64
N GLU A 400 -19.94 0.77 11.39
CA GLU A 400 -21.18 1.27 12.01
C GLU A 400 -20.95 2.32 13.09
N HIS A 401 -19.85 2.23 13.85
CA HIS A 401 -19.56 3.13 14.98
C HIS A 401 -18.67 4.32 14.57
N THR A 402 -17.57 4.05 13.87
CA THR A 402 -16.58 5.07 13.50
C THR A 402 -16.95 5.83 12.23
N LYS A 403 -17.88 5.30 11.44
CA LYS A 403 -18.25 5.82 10.11
C LYS A 403 -17.06 5.90 9.16
N GLU A 404 -16.08 5.00 9.32
CA GLU A 404 -14.93 4.89 8.45
C GLU A 404 -15.16 3.90 7.32
N TRP A 405 -14.61 4.20 6.14
CA TRP A 405 -14.69 3.30 5.00
C TRP A 405 -13.70 2.14 5.12
N TYR A 406 -14.19 0.94 4.84
CA TYR A 406 -13.38 -0.26 4.63
C TYR A 406 -13.67 -0.83 3.24
N THR A 407 -12.70 -1.54 2.67
CA THR A 407 -12.87 -2.21 1.38
C THR A 407 -12.43 -3.66 1.45
N TYR A 408 -13.07 -4.49 0.66
CA TYR A 408 -12.59 -5.84 0.37
C TYR A 408 -12.49 -6.01 -1.14
N THR A 409 -11.35 -6.49 -1.64
CA THR A 409 -11.14 -6.69 -3.08
C THR A 409 -10.91 -8.17 -3.37
N TYR A 410 -11.79 -8.73 -4.17
CA TYR A 410 -11.63 -10.03 -4.78
C TYR A 410 -11.08 -9.86 -6.19
N ALA A 411 -9.97 -10.53 -6.52
CA ALA A 411 -9.34 -10.47 -7.84
C ALA A 411 -8.97 -11.87 -8.31
N ARG A 412 -9.23 -12.15 -9.59
CA ARG A 412 -8.84 -13.40 -10.24
C ARG A 412 -8.14 -13.12 -11.57
N PRO A 413 -7.16 -13.94 -11.99
CA PRO A 413 -6.54 -13.83 -13.29
C PRO A 413 -7.48 -14.35 -14.39
N VAL A 414 -7.58 -13.61 -15.50
CA VAL A 414 -8.45 -13.95 -16.66
C VAL A 414 -7.76 -14.92 -17.62
N PHE A 415 -6.43 -15.09 -17.56
CA PHE A 415 -5.65 -15.85 -18.57
C PHE A 415 -5.94 -17.36 -18.61
N TYR A 416 -6.61 -17.90 -17.61
CA TYR A 416 -6.92 -19.33 -17.54
C TYR A 416 -8.32 -19.69 -18.05
N GLU A 417 -9.14 -18.74 -18.45
CA GLU A 417 -10.43 -19.04 -19.06
C GLU A 417 -10.24 -19.51 -20.51
N LYS A 418 -10.23 -20.83 -20.72
CA LYS A 418 -10.37 -21.41 -22.05
C LYS A 418 -11.63 -20.83 -22.68
N GLN A 419 -11.47 -20.22 -23.87
CA GLN A 419 -12.55 -19.75 -24.73
C GLN A 419 -13.68 -20.81 -24.76
N GLY A 420 -14.82 -20.50 -24.17
CA GLY A 420 -16.00 -21.35 -24.28
C GLY A 420 -16.87 -21.50 -23.03
N ARG A 421 -16.37 -21.23 -21.85
CA ARG A 421 -17.20 -21.11 -20.65
C ARG A 421 -17.18 -19.64 -20.18
N ARG A 422 -17.95 -18.80 -20.86
CA ARG A 422 -18.64 -17.72 -20.15
C ARG A 422 -19.57 -18.40 -19.14
N GLY A 423 -18.97 -18.89 -18.06
CA GLY A 423 -19.73 -19.32 -16.91
C GLY A 423 -20.60 -18.11 -16.58
N LYS A 424 -21.91 -18.34 -16.50
CA LYS A 424 -22.78 -17.46 -15.71
C LYS A 424 -21.93 -17.03 -14.51
N ARG A 425 -21.83 -15.72 -14.25
CA ARG A 425 -21.24 -15.19 -13.00
C ARG A 425 -21.82 -16.05 -11.88
N GLY A 426 -21.13 -17.16 -11.57
CA GLY A 426 -21.49 -18.01 -10.47
C GLY A 426 -21.27 -17.15 -9.27
N LYS A 427 -22.24 -17.01 -8.42
CA LYS A 427 -22.14 -16.25 -7.20
C LYS A 427 -20.86 -16.65 -6.48
N THR A 428 -19.85 -15.80 -6.54
CA THR A 428 -18.59 -16.03 -5.84
C THR A 428 -18.89 -16.01 -4.35
N GLN A 429 -18.45 -17.04 -3.62
CA GLN A 429 -18.65 -17.15 -2.18
C GLN A 429 -17.92 -16.01 -1.46
N ALA A 430 -18.58 -15.38 -0.50
CA ALA A 430 -17.98 -14.38 0.37
C ALA A 430 -16.86 -15.00 1.24
N PRO A 431 -15.82 -14.23 1.60
CA PRO A 431 -14.76 -14.67 2.50
C PRO A 431 -15.27 -14.83 3.95
N TRP A 432 -14.38 -15.15 4.84
CA TRP A 432 -14.58 -15.20 6.30
C TRP A 432 -15.63 -16.21 6.78
N GLY A 433 -16.01 -17.16 5.91
CA GLY A 433 -17.02 -18.17 6.24
C GLY A 433 -18.45 -17.69 6.16
N LEU A 434 -18.69 -16.51 5.60
CA LEU A 434 -20.05 -15.98 5.40
C LEU A 434 -20.84 -16.86 4.43
N PRO A 435 -22.10 -17.24 4.75
CA PRO A 435 -22.93 -18.14 3.92
C PRO A 435 -23.66 -17.39 2.79
N VAL A 436 -23.03 -16.39 2.18
CA VAL A 436 -23.60 -15.52 1.14
C VAL A 436 -22.62 -15.34 -0.02
N SER A 437 -23.12 -14.80 -1.14
CA SER A 437 -22.26 -14.36 -2.25
C SER A 437 -21.59 -13.01 -1.99
N LEU A 438 -20.57 -12.65 -2.79
CA LEU A 438 -19.97 -11.30 -2.74
C LEU A 438 -21.00 -10.21 -3.01
N GLU A 439 -21.89 -10.40 -3.98
CA GLU A 439 -22.96 -9.46 -4.31
C GLU A 439 -23.92 -9.27 -3.11
N ASP A 440 -24.30 -10.38 -2.44
CA ASP A 440 -25.19 -10.31 -1.26
C ASP A 440 -24.44 -9.66 -0.07
N MET A 441 -23.13 -9.92 0.09
CA MET A 441 -22.30 -9.30 1.13
C MET A 441 -22.20 -7.79 0.96
N ALA A 442 -22.14 -7.30 -0.28
CA ALA A 442 -22.05 -5.88 -0.60
C ALA A 442 -23.27 -5.06 -0.13
N VAL A 443 -24.37 -5.72 0.18
CA VAL A 443 -25.60 -5.09 0.65
C VAL A 443 -26.07 -5.61 2.02
N SER A 444 -25.20 -6.34 2.72
CA SER A 444 -25.50 -6.95 4.03
C SER A 444 -24.77 -6.23 5.17
N ARG A 445 -25.32 -6.33 6.38
CA ARG A 445 -24.59 -5.99 7.60
C ARG A 445 -23.85 -7.23 8.09
N ILE A 446 -22.58 -7.07 8.42
CA ILE A 446 -21.72 -8.16 8.85
C ILE A 446 -20.93 -7.77 10.08
N HIS A 447 -20.76 -8.72 10.97
CA HIS A 447 -19.82 -8.63 12.08
C HIS A 447 -18.59 -9.46 11.76
N LEU A 448 -17.40 -8.86 11.87
CA LEU A 448 -16.13 -9.55 11.67
C LEU A 448 -15.38 -9.64 13.00
N THR A 449 -14.97 -10.86 13.38
CA THR A 449 -14.07 -11.08 14.51
C THR A 449 -12.64 -11.27 14.03
N LYS A 450 -11.66 -10.72 14.77
CA LYS A 450 -10.23 -10.77 14.45
C LYS A 450 -9.93 -10.26 13.04
N ALA A 451 -10.57 -9.18 12.64
CA ALA A 451 -10.35 -8.57 11.34
C ALA A 451 -8.92 -8.04 11.21
N LYS A 452 -8.39 -8.12 9.97
CA LYS A 452 -7.09 -7.56 9.60
C LYS A 452 -7.28 -6.65 8.40
N CYS A 453 -6.66 -5.47 8.42
CA CYS A 453 -6.65 -4.57 7.26
C CYS A 453 -5.27 -3.97 7.02
N ASP A 454 -5.04 -3.49 5.79
CA ASP A 454 -3.85 -2.71 5.44
C ASP A 454 -4.00 -1.22 5.83
N GLY A 455 -2.96 -0.42 5.60
CA GLY A 455 -2.97 1.02 5.87
C GLY A 455 -4.04 1.81 5.10
N ARG A 456 -4.61 1.21 4.04
CA ARG A 456 -5.72 1.77 3.26
C ARG A 456 -7.10 1.24 3.69
N ARG A 457 -7.17 0.56 4.84
CA ARG A 457 -8.37 -0.12 5.35
C ARG A 457 -8.94 -1.17 4.39
N ARG A 458 -8.10 -1.78 3.56
CA ARG A 458 -8.50 -2.93 2.77
C ARG A 458 -8.43 -4.18 3.64
N LEU A 459 -9.54 -4.90 3.74
CA LEU A 459 -9.69 -6.10 4.56
C LEU A 459 -8.97 -7.30 3.94
N SER A 460 -8.33 -8.08 4.79
CA SER A 460 -7.68 -9.35 4.42
C SER A 460 -8.68 -10.49 4.40
N ALA A 461 -8.55 -11.42 3.43
CA ALA A 461 -9.26 -12.70 3.43
C ALA A 461 -8.59 -13.75 4.35
N SER A 462 -8.02 -13.34 5.48
CA SER A 462 -7.37 -14.22 6.45
C SER A 462 -8.33 -15.30 6.95
N GLN A 463 -7.84 -16.53 7.11
CA GLN A 463 -8.62 -17.64 7.67
C GLN A 463 -8.94 -17.47 9.16
N GLU A 464 -8.18 -16.62 9.85
CA GLU A 464 -8.39 -16.30 11.28
C GLU A 464 -9.61 -15.38 11.48
N THR A 465 -9.90 -14.52 10.49
CA THR A 465 -11.08 -13.66 10.50
C THR A 465 -12.33 -14.48 10.26
N LYS A 466 -13.34 -14.31 11.11
CA LYS A 466 -14.66 -14.94 10.97
C LYS A 466 -15.72 -13.87 10.81
N GLY A 467 -16.67 -14.13 9.93
CA GLY A 467 -17.77 -13.23 9.65
C GLY A 467 -19.13 -13.85 10.03
N GLU A 468 -20.00 -13.02 10.57
CA GLU A 468 -21.39 -13.36 10.85
C GLU A 468 -22.29 -12.32 10.19
N LEU A 469 -23.45 -12.77 9.67
CA LEU A 469 -24.46 -11.85 9.14
C LEU A 469 -25.26 -11.25 10.29
N MET A 470 -25.38 -9.93 10.27
CA MET A 470 -26.24 -9.20 11.19
C MET A 470 -27.57 -8.88 10.47
N GLY A 471 -28.66 -9.58 10.84
CA GLY A 471 -29.98 -9.36 10.26
C GLY A 471 -30.44 -10.42 9.24
N ASP A 472 -31.54 -10.14 8.54
CA ASP A 472 -32.20 -11.07 7.62
C ASP A 472 -31.38 -11.26 6.32
N ARG A 473 -31.26 -12.52 5.88
CA ARG A 473 -30.58 -12.88 4.63
C ARG A 473 -31.28 -12.27 3.41
N GLY A 474 -30.50 -11.56 2.58
CA GLY A 474 -30.93 -11.18 1.23
C GLY A 474 -31.87 -9.98 1.14
N ARG A 475 -32.07 -9.24 2.21
CA ARG A 475 -32.76 -7.94 2.17
C ARG A 475 -31.71 -6.86 1.98
N LYS A 476 -31.81 -6.07 0.89
CA LYS A 476 -31.04 -4.82 0.78
C LYS A 476 -31.24 -4.02 2.07
N ASN A 477 -30.13 -3.70 2.74
CA ASN A 477 -30.21 -2.85 3.93
C ASN A 477 -30.76 -1.50 3.52
N ARG A 478 -31.85 -1.09 4.16
CA ARG A 478 -32.26 0.30 4.12
C ARG A 478 -31.25 1.07 4.98
N LEU A 479 -30.60 2.04 4.37
CA LEU A 479 -29.63 2.89 5.05
C LEU A 479 -30.34 4.14 5.57
N ARG A 480 -30.04 4.55 6.78
CA ARG A 480 -30.45 5.86 7.29
C ARG A 480 -29.37 6.90 7.00
N ILE A 481 -29.78 8.13 6.68
CA ILE A 481 -28.82 9.21 6.39
C ILE A 481 -27.90 9.45 7.61
N SER A 482 -28.42 9.33 8.84
CA SER A 482 -27.62 9.42 10.07
C SER A 482 -26.51 8.35 10.18
N GLU A 483 -26.71 7.18 9.57
CA GLU A 483 -25.70 6.11 9.56
C GLU A 483 -24.52 6.44 8.66
N LEU A 484 -24.71 7.32 7.67
CA LEU A 484 -23.69 7.72 6.72
C LEU A 484 -22.67 8.72 7.30
N GLY A 485 -22.98 9.32 8.43
CA GLY A 485 -22.09 10.29 9.09
C GLY A 485 -21.74 11.48 8.19
N GLY A 486 -20.48 11.89 8.17
CA GLY A 486 -19.98 13.01 7.37
C GLY A 486 -19.79 12.72 5.88
N TRP A 487 -20.32 11.61 5.33
CA TRP A 487 -20.13 11.22 3.93
C TRP A 487 -21.31 11.59 3.01
N TYR A 488 -22.41 12.10 3.56
CA TYR A 488 -23.59 12.52 2.83
C TYR A 488 -23.61 14.03 2.58
N TYR A 489 -23.81 14.43 1.34
CA TYR A 489 -23.75 15.83 0.90
C TYR A 489 -24.94 16.19 0.01
N GLU A 490 -25.66 17.24 0.41
CA GLU A 490 -26.65 17.98 -0.37
C GLU A 490 -26.11 19.36 -0.77
N ASP A 491 -25.22 19.95 0.05
CA ASP A 491 -24.53 21.22 -0.22
C ASP A 491 -23.18 20.97 -0.89
N PHE A 492 -23.08 21.25 -2.19
CA PHE A 492 -21.84 21.02 -2.96
C PHE A 492 -20.71 21.98 -2.60
N GLY A 493 -21.02 23.15 -1.99
CA GLY A 493 -20.00 24.04 -1.45
C GLY A 493 -19.35 23.46 -0.19
N LYS A 494 -20.14 22.81 0.68
CA LYS A 494 -19.62 22.07 1.84
C LYS A 494 -18.78 20.89 1.38
N LEU A 495 -19.27 20.13 0.40
CA LEU A 495 -18.52 19.04 -0.23
C LEU A 495 -17.16 19.53 -0.73
N PHE A 496 -17.12 20.63 -1.50
CA PHE A 496 -15.87 21.21 -2.01
C PHE A 496 -14.93 21.58 -0.88
N GLN A 497 -15.41 22.28 0.15
CA GLN A 497 -14.57 22.74 1.26
C GLN A 497 -13.99 21.59 2.06
N GLU A 498 -14.78 20.54 2.31
CA GLU A 498 -14.38 19.43 3.18
C GLU A 498 -13.55 18.37 2.46
N ARG A 499 -13.84 18.09 1.19
CA ARG A 499 -13.19 17.01 0.43
C ARG A 499 -12.15 17.48 -0.57
N ILE A 500 -12.39 18.56 -1.27
CA ILE A 500 -11.50 19.06 -2.32
C ILE A 500 -10.66 20.24 -1.84
N GLY A 501 -11.28 21.25 -1.21
CA GLY A 501 -10.59 22.49 -0.78
C GLY A 501 -9.54 22.26 0.30
N ARG A 502 -9.74 21.27 1.18
CA ARG A 502 -8.70 20.80 2.11
C ARG A 502 -7.55 20.10 1.37
N GLY A 503 -7.77 19.60 0.17
CA GLY A 503 -6.77 18.95 -0.66
C GLY A 503 -5.59 19.84 -1.04
N ARG A 504 -5.75 21.18 -1.11
CA ARG A 504 -4.63 22.11 -1.31
C ARG A 504 -3.62 22.10 -0.15
N LYS A 505 -4.10 21.91 1.08
CA LYS A 505 -3.26 21.65 2.26
C LYS A 505 -2.95 20.17 2.45
N ARG A 506 -3.83 19.30 1.97
CA ARG A 506 -3.69 17.84 1.97
C ARG A 506 -2.58 17.37 1.03
N TRP A 507 -2.35 18.05 -0.07
CA TRP A 507 -1.27 17.78 -0.99
C TRP A 507 0.12 17.91 -0.35
N LEU A 508 0.27 18.80 0.65
CA LEU A 508 1.43 18.88 1.54
C LEU A 508 1.35 17.90 2.72
N ARG A 509 0.15 17.33 3.00
CA ARG A 509 -0.13 16.41 4.10
C ARG A 509 -0.49 15.00 3.65
N GLU A 510 -0.36 14.66 2.37
CA GLU A 510 -0.73 13.34 1.79
C GLU A 510 -0.07 12.12 2.45
N GLN A 511 0.46 12.36 3.62
CA GLN A 511 1.14 11.36 4.42
C GLN A 511 0.23 10.58 5.36
N GLU A 512 -0.98 11.06 5.64
CA GLU A 512 -1.76 10.49 6.74
C GLU A 512 -3.01 9.70 6.34
N GLU A 513 -3.54 9.84 5.12
CA GLU A 513 -4.84 9.25 4.80
C GLU A 513 -4.93 8.71 3.35
N GLU A 514 -4.11 7.73 2.98
CA GLU A 514 -4.37 6.89 1.81
C GLU A 514 -5.36 5.76 2.15
N GLY A 515 -6.41 6.07 2.90
CA GLY A 515 -7.56 5.18 3.02
C GLY A 515 -8.32 5.19 1.69
N GLY A 516 -8.46 4.03 1.05
CA GLY A 516 -9.15 3.89 -0.25
C GLY A 516 -10.63 4.32 -0.29
N GLY A 517 -11.13 4.98 0.77
CA GLY A 517 -12.48 5.49 0.90
C GLY A 517 -12.61 7.01 1.07
N THR A 518 -11.50 7.75 1.18
CA THR A 518 -11.55 9.20 1.46
C THR A 518 -12.17 10.04 0.34
N GLU A 519 -12.24 9.50 -0.86
CA GLU A 519 -12.86 10.15 -2.02
C GLU A 519 -14.30 9.73 -2.26
N LEU A 520 -14.81 8.70 -1.57
CA LEU A 520 -16.14 8.16 -1.76
C LEU A 520 -17.16 8.95 -0.94
N VAL A 521 -18.20 9.45 -1.60
CA VAL A 521 -19.24 10.28 -0.98
C VAL A 521 -20.63 9.89 -1.49
N PHE A 522 -21.65 10.12 -0.65
CA PHE A 522 -23.04 10.13 -1.07
C PHE A 522 -23.41 11.54 -1.49
N LEU A 523 -23.88 11.70 -2.71
CA LEU A 523 -24.25 12.96 -3.30
C LEU A 523 -25.75 12.99 -3.61
N LYS A 524 -26.48 13.85 -2.95
CA LYS A 524 -27.89 14.12 -3.24
C LYS A 524 -27.98 15.42 -4.02
N ALA A 525 -28.37 15.35 -5.27
CA ALA A 525 -28.65 16.52 -6.09
C ALA A 525 -30.14 16.87 -6.03
N GLU A 526 -30.47 18.14 -6.24
CA GLU A 526 -31.85 18.63 -6.31
C GLU A 526 -32.36 18.61 -7.75
N SER A 527 -31.48 18.88 -8.72
CA SER A 527 -31.80 18.82 -10.14
C SER A 527 -30.61 18.27 -10.95
N CYS A 528 -30.89 17.90 -12.19
CA CYS A 528 -29.87 17.38 -13.10
C CYS A 528 -30.12 17.79 -14.54
N ASP A 529 -29.05 17.87 -15.32
CA ASP A 529 -29.14 17.95 -16.78
C ASP A 529 -29.44 16.59 -17.39
N LYS A 530 -29.93 16.59 -18.62
CA LYS A 530 -30.00 15.37 -19.41
C LYS A 530 -28.59 14.85 -19.66
N ALA A 531 -28.36 13.57 -19.41
CA ALA A 531 -27.07 12.94 -19.70
C ALA A 531 -26.69 13.10 -21.18
N PHE A 532 -25.44 13.48 -21.43
CA PHE A 532 -24.88 13.69 -22.76
C PHE A 532 -23.66 12.79 -22.97
N PHE A 533 -23.63 12.03 -24.06
CA PHE A 533 -22.50 11.21 -24.44
C PHE A 533 -21.63 11.93 -25.48
N SER A 534 -20.36 12.17 -25.12
CA SER A 534 -19.37 12.73 -26.03
C SER A 534 -18.71 11.60 -26.85
N GLU A 535 -18.99 11.56 -28.13
CA GLU A 535 -18.36 10.59 -29.04
C GLU A 535 -16.86 10.81 -29.18
N THR A 536 -16.40 12.07 -29.08
CA THR A 536 -14.97 12.42 -29.18
C THR A 536 -14.18 11.99 -27.97
N GLU A 537 -14.73 12.13 -26.76
CA GLU A 537 -14.07 11.75 -25.52
C GLU A 537 -14.41 10.32 -25.10
N GLN A 538 -15.41 9.69 -25.75
CA GLN A 538 -15.96 8.39 -25.36
C GLN A 538 -16.39 8.37 -23.89
N LYS A 539 -17.09 9.42 -23.46
CA LYS A 539 -17.55 9.61 -22.09
C LYS A 539 -18.98 10.10 -22.03
N LEU A 540 -19.68 9.67 -21.00
CA LEU A 540 -20.96 10.23 -20.60
C LEU A 540 -20.74 11.32 -19.57
N PHE A 541 -21.44 12.44 -19.73
CA PHE A 541 -21.48 13.55 -18.78
C PHE A 541 -22.92 13.84 -18.37
N MET A 542 -23.11 14.20 -17.10
CA MET A 542 -24.40 14.60 -16.55
C MET A 542 -24.17 15.66 -15.47
N GLY A 543 -24.69 16.88 -15.67
CA GLY A 543 -24.68 17.93 -14.65
C GLY A 543 -25.62 17.58 -13.52
N LEU A 544 -25.14 17.67 -12.30
CA LEU A 544 -25.88 17.51 -11.05
C LEU A 544 -25.83 18.84 -10.29
N TYR A 545 -26.95 19.34 -9.80
CA TYR A 545 -27.03 20.64 -9.16
C TYR A 545 -27.60 20.52 -7.74
N ASP A 546 -27.03 21.29 -6.83
CA ASP A 546 -27.59 21.46 -5.48
C ASP A 546 -28.64 22.57 -5.44
N GLY A 547 -29.31 22.74 -4.28
CA GLY A 547 -30.32 23.78 -4.07
C GLY A 547 -29.81 25.23 -4.19
N LYS A 548 -28.52 25.44 -4.39
CA LYS A 548 -27.88 26.73 -4.64
C LYS A 548 -27.37 26.87 -6.09
N GLY A 549 -27.70 25.90 -6.95
CA GLY A 549 -27.29 25.89 -8.35
C GLY A 549 -25.81 25.61 -8.58
N ARG A 550 -25.08 25.03 -7.62
CA ARG A 550 -23.68 24.64 -7.79
C ARG A 550 -23.61 23.27 -8.47
N GLU A 551 -22.66 23.14 -9.39
CA GLU A 551 -22.53 21.98 -10.28
C GLU A 551 -21.51 20.97 -9.77
N VAL A 552 -21.87 19.68 -9.83
CA VAL A 552 -20.98 18.52 -9.85
C VAL A 552 -21.30 17.74 -11.12
N VAL A 553 -20.29 17.42 -11.94
CA VAL A 553 -20.51 16.68 -13.18
C VAL A 553 -20.24 15.21 -12.97
N ALA A 554 -21.26 14.37 -13.09
CA ALA A 554 -21.07 12.93 -13.19
C ALA A 554 -20.38 12.60 -14.51
N GLU A 555 -19.25 11.87 -14.45
CA GLU A 555 -18.43 11.51 -15.62
C GLU A 555 -18.17 10.01 -15.63
N VAL A 556 -18.54 9.32 -16.72
CA VAL A 556 -18.32 7.88 -16.90
C VAL A 556 -17.66 7.63 -18.26
N ALA A 557 -16.44 7.08 -18.24
CA ALA A 557 -15.77 6.68 -19.49
C ALA A 557 -16.41 5.41 -20.04
N TYR A 558 -16.61 5.37 -21.37
CA TYR A 558 -17.17 4.19 -22.02
C TYR A 558 -16.22 2.99 -21.89
N SER A 559 -16.74 1.93 -21.35
CA SER A 559 -16.16 0.60 -21.45
C SER A 559 -17.29 -0.42 -21.54
N LYS A 560 -16.97 -1.62 -21.97
CA LYS A 560 -17.95 -2.71 -22.03
C LYS A 560 -18.58 -2.98 -20.65
N LYS A 561 -17.83 -2.76 -19.61
CA LYS A 561 -18.21 -2.92 -18.21
C LYS A 561 -19.18 -1.82 -17.78
N GLU A 562 -18.88 -0.57 -18.14
CA GLU A 562 -19.67 0.60 -17.77
C GLU A 562 -20.95 0.78 -18.60
N SER A 563 -21.13 -0.03 -19.64
CA SER A 563 -22.26 0.09 -20.57
C SER A 563 -23.64 0.04 -19.88
N TRP A 564 -23.76 -0.68 -18.76
CA TRP A 564 -25.01 -0.74 -17.99
C TRP A 564 -25.23 0.55 -17.19
N GLY A 565 -24.21 1.03 -16.49
CA GLY A 565 -24.26 2.30 -15.73
C GLY A 565 -24.56 3.49 -16.65
N ILE A 566 -23.92 3.54 -17.84
CA ILE A 566 -24.18 4.56 -18.87
C ILE A 566 -25.67 4.54 -19.26
N ARG A 567 -26.23 3.36 -19.60
CA ARG A 567 -27.65 3.24 -19.97
C ARG A 567 -28.61 3.59 -18.83
N TYR A 568 -28.19 3.39 -17.59
CA TYR A 568 -28.97 3.80 -16.42
C TYR A 568 -29.00 5.33 -16.34
N LEU A 569 -27.84 5.99 -16.40
CA LEU A 569 -27.71 7.45 -16.31
C LEU A 569 -28.45 8.18 -17.44
N GLU A 570 -28.46 7.62 -18.66
CA GLU A 570 -29.23 8.16 -19.79
C GLU A 570 -30.76 8.21 -19.53
N ARG A 571 -31.26 7.42 -18.58
CA ARG A 571 -32.69 7.33 -18.22
C ARG A 571 -33.05 8.11 -16.97
N VAL A 572 -32.06 8.63 -16.25
CA VAL A 572 -32.31 9.45 -15.06
C VAL A 572 -32.99 10.75 -15.47
N THR A 573 -34.02 11.12 -14.73
CA THR A 573 -34.76 12.38 -14.88
C THR A 573 -34.85 13.07 -13.53
N GLU A 574 -35.15 14.37 -13.52
CA GLU A 574 -35.32 15.13 -12.28
C GLU A 574 -36.38 14.52 -11.33
N GLU A 575 -37.47 13.98 -11.87
CA GLU A 575 -38.53 13.35 -11.09
C GLU A 575 -38.07 12.07 -10.36
N LYS A 576 -37.03 11.40 -10.91
CA LYS A 576 -36.47 10.14 -10.43
C LYS A 576 -34.97 10.26 -10.19
N LEU A 577 -34.55 11.39 -9.61
CA LEU A 577 -33.14 11.64 -9.34
C LEU A 577 -32.72 10.82 -8.10
N PRO A 578 -31.79 9.85 -8.25
CA PRO A 578 -31.29 9.05 -7.14
C PRO A 578 -30.27 9.83 -6.31
N CYS A 579 -29.93 9.29 -5.14
CA CYS A 579 -28.72 9.66 -4.45
C CYS A 579 -27.54 8.85 -5.05
N PHE A 580 -26.47 9.52 -5.41
CA PHE A 580 -25.29 8.90 -6.01
C PHE A 580 -24.27 8.58 -4.94
N LEU A 581 -23.76 7.35 -4.93
CA LEU A 581 -22.50 7.02 -4.29
C LEU A 581 -21.41 7.07 -5.34
N GLY A 582 -20.38 7.86 -5.13
CA GLY A 582 -19.31 7.96 -6.12
C GLY A 582 -18.03 8.57 -5.58
N LYS A 583 -17.00 8.47 -6.41
CA LYS A 583 -15.67 9.04 -6.15
C LYS A 583 -15.65 10.47 -6.66
N ILE A 584 -15.38 11.42 -5.74
CA ILE A 584 -15.30 12.84 -6.07
C ILE A 584 -13.86 13.25 -6.37
N TYR A 585 -13.66 14.03 -7.42
CA TYR A 585 -12.36 14.56 -7.82
C TYR A 585 -12.49 15.92 -8.53
N LEU A 586 -11.37 16.64 -8.67
CA LEU A 586 -11.32 17.90 -9.41
C LEU A 586 -10.65 17.66 -10.77
N ARG A 587 -11.32 18.07 -11.84
CA ARG A 587 -10.80 18.04 -13.21
C ARG A 587 -11.23 19.29 -13.96
N ASP A 588 -10.28 19.95 -14.64
CA ASP A 588 -10.51 21.18 -15.40
C ASP A 588 -11.24 22.28 -14.61
N GLY A 589 -10.91 22.41 -13.30
CA GLY A 589 -11.53 23.38 -12.40
C GLY A 589 -12.97 23.05 -11.98
N LYS A 590 -13.53 21.92 -12.41
CA LYS A 590 -14.87 21.45 -12.04
C LYS A 590 -14.82 20.24 -11.12
N MET A 591 -15.77 20.16 -10.21
CA MET A 591 -16.00 18.95 -9.42
C MET A 591 -16.58 17.87 -10.33
N ARG A 592 -15.97 16.70 -10.31
CA ARG A 592 -16.39 15.50 -11.04
C ARG A 592 -16.75 14.41 -10.07
N LEU A 593 -17.75 13.63 -10.44
CA LEU A 593 -18.17 12.43 -9.72
C LEU A 593 -18.08 11.22 -10.65
N TYR A 594 -17.29 10.22 -10.28
CA TYR A 594 -17.41 8.90 -10.90
C TYR A 594 -18.42 8.08 -10.08
N PRO A 595 -19.62 7.81 -10.58
CA PRO A 595 -20.66 7.09 -9.85
C PRO A 595 -20.30 5.61 -9.74
N VAL A 596 -20.26 5.11 -8.50
CA VAL A 596 -20.02 3.70 -8.16
C VAL A 596 -21.36 2.97 -8.02
N SER A 597 -22.32 3.61 -7.36
CA SER A 597 -23.66 3.06 -7.13
C SER A 597 -24.70 4.19 -7.03
N VAL A 598 -25.96 3.81 -7.07
CA VAL A 598 -27.09 4.73 -6.91
C VAL A 598 -28.09 4.17 -5.92
N PHE A 599 -28.73 5.07 -5.17
CA PHE A 599 -29.76 4.77 -4.19
C PHE A 599 -31.04 5.47 -4.61
N GLU A 600 -32.06 4.68 -4.94
CA GLU A 600 -33.38 5.21 -5.33
C GLU A 600 -34.14 5.70 -4.09
N LYS A 601 -35.23 6.46 -4.35
CA LYS A 601 -36.08 6.98 -3.29
C LYS A 601 -36.65 5.82 -2.44
N GLY A 602 -36.38 5.86 -1.13
CA GLY A 602 -36.78 4.82 -0.18
C GLY A 602 -35.70 3.75 0.11
N GLU A 603 -34.54 3.78 -0.58
CA GLU A 603 -33.36 2.98 -0.20
C GLU A 603 -32.51 3.73 0.85
N LEU A 604 -32.54 5.07 0.84
CA LEU A 604 -32.04 5.94 1.90
C LEU A 604 -33.25 6.54 2.65
N LEU A 605 -33.27 6.33 3.96
CA LEU A 605 -34.33 6.80 4.84
C LEU A 605 -33.91 8.08 5.56
N GLU A 606 -34.78 9.06 5.65
CA GLU A 606 -34.58 10.20 6.52
C GLU A 606 -34.81 9.78 7.99
N ASP A 607 -34.18 10.52 8.92
CA ASP A 607 -34.34 10.24 10.35
C ASP A 607 -35.77 10.60 10.77
N GLY A 608 -36.61 9.60 10.93
CA GLY A 608 -38.01 9.75 11.26
C GLY A 608 -38.99 8.98 10.36
N ASP A 609 -38.50 8.45 9.24
CA ASP A 609 -39.28 7.55 8.42
C ASP A 609 -39.52 6.21 9.16
N GLU A 610 -40.76 5.74 9.19
CA GLU A 610 -41.11 4.42 9.73
C GLU A 610 -40.57 3.31 8.80
N GLU A 611 -40.07 2.22 9.39
CA GLU A 611 -39.52 1.05 8.69
C GLU A 611 -40.50 0.32 7.77
#